data_59f6bb1c46bc24db920ebb13f92816d4
#
_entry.id   59f6bb1c46bc24db920ebb13f92816d4
#
_cell.length_a   1.000
_cell.length_b   1.000
_cell.length_c   1.000
_cell.angle_alpha   90.00
_cell.angle_beta   90.00
_cell.angle_gamma   90.00
#
_symmetry.space_group_name_H-M   'P 1'
#
loop_
_entity.id
_entity.type
_entity.pdbx_description
1 polymer ?
#
loop_
_entity_poly.entity_id
_entity_poly.type
_entity_poly.pdbx_seq_one_letter_code
_entity_poly.pdbx_strand_id
1 'polypeptide(L)'
;MALEAAAYWLLLRGRRRRAREVLFFPSRVTCVEGLLAAAAGPGPTLQCACPLPHGESALGRLVGLLLTTRRSLELCLFAFSSPQLGRAVLLLHRRGVRVRVVTDADYMVLAGSQVGRLRKAGIQVRHDQDEGYMHHKFAIIDKKVVITGSLNWTTQAIQTNRENVLIMEDADCVKVFLAEFEKLWENYNPASYIFFPEEKQVPKKNKCSLAIEKPFNK
;
A
#
# COMPACT_ATOMS: atom_id res chain seq x y z
N MET A 1 23.83 -25.14 -34.78
CA MET A 1 23.02 -25.98 -33.84
C MET A 1 23.54 -25.93 -32.39
N ALA A 2 24.82 -26.26 -32.07
CA ALA A 2 25.31 -26.22 -30.69
C ALA A 2 25.38 -24.80 -30.09
N LEU A 3 25.76 -23.79 -30.86
CA LEU A 3 25.83 -22.38 -30.47
C LEU A 3 24.44 -21.76 -30.25
N GLU A 4 23.45 -22.11 -31.05
CA GLU A 4 22.06 -21.68 -30.90
C GLU A 4 21.40 -22.28 -29.65
N ALA A 5 21.66 -23.55 -29.38
CA ALA A 5 21.20 -24.23 -28.16
C ALA A 5 21.83 -23.59 -26.90
N ALA A 6 23.13 -23.22 -26.95
CA ALA A 6 23.81 -22.56 -25.87
C ALA A 6 23.27 -21.11 -25.64
N ALA A 7 23.03 -20.35 -26.72
CA ALA A 7 22.42 -19.02 -26.65
C ALA A 7 20.99 -19.09 -26.11
N TYR A 8 20.19 -20.05 -26.57
CA TYR A 8 18.84 -20.28 -26.05
C TYR A 8 18.84 -20.68 -24.56
N TRP A 9 19.81 -21.53 -24.15
CA TRP A 9 20.00 -21.90 -22.74
C TRP A 9 20.46 -20.76 -21.88
N LEU A 10 21.32 -19.85 -22.37
CA LEU A 10 21.74 -18.64 -21.69
C LEU A 10 20.59 -17.62 -21.56
N LEU A 11 19.76 -17.48 -22.59
CA LEU A 11 18.53 -16.67 -22.54
C LEU A 11 17.51 -17.24 -21.54
N LEU A 12 17.37 -18.56 -21.44
CA LEU A 12 16.51 -19.20 -20.44
C LEU A 12 17.09 -19.10 -19.02
N ARG A 13 18.41 -19.18 -18.83
CA ARG A 13 19.08 -18.96 -17.54
C ARG A 13 19.02 -17.52 -17.08
N GLY A 14 19.01 -16.55 -17.98
CA GLY A 14 18.89 -15.12 -17.68
C GLY A 14 17.48 -14.69 -17.22
N ARG A 15 16.44 -15.49 -17.46
CA ARG A 15 15.13 -15.28 -16.85
C ARG A 15 15.17 -15.70 -15.38
N ARG A 16 15.68 -14.83 -14.50
CA ARG A 16 15.40 -14.93 -13.06
C ARG A 16 13.92 -15.26 -12.93
N ARG A 17 13.59 -16.38 -12.27
CA ARG A 17 12.19 -16.70 -11.93
C ARG A 17 11.65 -15.51 -11.16
N ARG A 18 10.74 -14.77 -11.79
CA ARG A 18 10.04 -13.64 -11.15
C ARG A 18 9.26 -14.22 -10.00
N ALA A 19 9.64 -13.91 -8.76
CA ALA A 19 8.89 -14.37 -7.60
C ALA A 19 7.51 -13.69 -7.62
N ARG A 20 6.47 -14.51 -7.61
CA ARG A 20 5.07 -14.04 -7.60
C ARG A 20 4.31 -14.82 -6.55
N GLU A 21 3.59 -14.11 -5.72
CA GLU A 21 2.72 -14.69 -4.70
C GLU A 21 1.39 -13.94 -4.71
N VAL A 22 0.30 -14.65 -4.48
CA VAL A 22 -1.04 -14.06 -4.34
C VAL A 22 -1.59 -14.41 -2.96
N LEU A 23 -2.05 -13.40 -2.25
CA LEU A 23 -2.76 -13.57 -0.98
C LEU A 23 -4.23 -13.23 -1.19
N PHE A 24 -5.11 -14.01 -0.58
CA PHE A 24 -6.55 -13.76 -0.58
C PHE A 24 -7.04 -13.42 0.83
N PHE A 25 -8.02 -12.54 0.87
CA PHE A 25 -8.72 -12.13 2.09
C PHE A 25 -10.22 -12.45 1.96
N PRO A 26 -10.98 -12.57 3.05
CA PRO A 26 -10.57 -12.24 4.41
C PRO A 26 -9.52 -13.21 4.97
N SER A 27 -8.62 -12.67 5.78
CA SER A 27 -7.59 -13.45 6.45
C SER A 27 -8.07 -13.89 7.82
N ARG A 28 -7.72 -15.13 8.20
CA ARG A 28 -7.88 -15.55 9.60
C ARG A 28 -7.17 -14.55 10.51
N VAL A 29 -7.85 -14.12 11.56
CA VAL A 29 -7.25 -13.26 12.59
C VAL A 29 -6.22 -14.06 13.36
N THR A 30 -4.95 -13.70 13.20
CA THR A 30 -3.82 -14.33 13.88
C THR A 30 -2.98 -13.29 14.60
N CYS A 31 -2.26 -13.71 15.62
CA CYS A 31 -1.30 -12.86 16.31
C CYS A 31 -0.10 -12.57 15.41
N VAL A 32 0.28 -11.31 15.30
CA VAL A 32 1.48 -10.87 14.57
C VAL A 32 2.59 -10.38 15.53
N GLU A 33 2.38 -10.48 16.84
CA GLU A 33 3.31 -9.97 17.85
C GLU A 33 4.70 -10.62 17.77
N GLY A 34 4.74 -11.94 17.52
CA GLY A 34 6.00 -12.65 17.34
C GLY A 34 6.82 -12.13 16.16
N LEU A 35 6.14 -11.81 15.03
CA LEU A 35 6.80 -11.22 13.86
C LEU A 35 7.36 -9.82 14.17
N LEU A 36 6.58 -8.99 14.85
CA LEU A 36 6.98 -7.63 15.22
C LEU A 36 8.12 -7.65 16.25
N ALA A 37 8.06 -8.55 17.23
CA ALA A 37 9.11 -8.71 18.24
C ALA A 37 10.43 -9.20 17.63
N ALA A 38 10.38 -10.23 16.79
CA ALA A 38 11.56 -10.73 16.08
C ALA A 38 12.22 -9.66 15.20
N ALA A 39 11.42 -8.79 14.59
CA ALA A 39 11.92 -7.69 13.78
C ALA A 39 12.44 -6.50 14.61
N ALA A 40 12.07 -6.37 15.87
CA ALA A 40 12.53 -5.29 16.74
C ALA A 40 14.02 -5.45 17.20
N GLY A 41 14.58 -6.64 17.08
CA GLY A 41 15.96 -6.94 17.45
C GLY A 41 16.06 -8.06 18.49
N PRO A 42 17.28 -8.42 18.90
CA PRO A 42 17.49 -9.44 19.91
C PRO A 42 16.92 -8.98 21.26
N GLY A 43 15.95 -9.69 21.74
CA GLY A 43 15.31 -9.51 23.02
C GLY A 43 14.81 -10.87 23.52
N PRO A 44 14.38 -10.99 24.80
CA PRO A 44 13.79 -12.22 25.27
C PRO A 44 12.62 -12.57 24.35
N THR A 45 12.57 -13.81 23.89
CA THR A 45 11.42 -14.37 23.16
C THR A 45 10.23 -14.38 24.10
N LEU A 46 9.52 -13.26 24.17
CA LEU A 46 8.26 -13.17 24.89
C LEU A 46 7.28 -14.11 24.19
N GLN A 47 7.00 -15.25 24.80
CA GLN A 47 5.83 -16.03 24.41
C GLN A 47 4.62 -15.14 24.56
N CYS A 48 3.99 -14.81 23.44
CA CYS A 48 2.79 -14.00 23.46
C CYS A 48 1.65 -14.78 24.11
N ALA A 49 1.15 -14.30 25.23
CA ALA A 49 0.03 -14.90 25.96
C ALA A 49 -1.35 -14.45 25.46
N CYS A 50 -1.42 -13.79 24.28
CA CYS A 50 -2.71 -13.35 23.76
C CYS A 50 -3.59 -14.53 23.31
N PRO A 51 -4.93 -14.39 23.35
CA PRO A 51 -5.87 -15.46 23.00
C PRO A 51 -5.97 -15.72 21.48
N LEU A 52 -5.25 -14.98 20.65
CA LEU A 52 -5.29 -15.13 19.20
C LEU A 52 -4.48 -16.35 18.75
N PRO A 53 -4.92 -17.06 17.71
CA PRO A 53 -4.12 -18.11 17.10
C PRO A 53 -2.75 -17.62 16.64
N HIS A 54 -1.71 -18.40 16.90
CA HIS A 54 -0.34 -18.15 16.45
C HIS A 54 -0.05 -19.11 15.29
N GLY A 55 -0.22 -18.67 14.07
CA GLY A 55 -0.02 -19.50 12.89
C GLY A 55 0.02 -18.67 11.61
N GLU A 56 0.13 -19.37 10.51
CA GLU A 56 0.16 -18.73 9.21
C GLU A 56 -1.19 -18.09 8.85
N SER A 57 -1.12 -16.91 8.26
CA SER A 57 -2.27 -16.18 7.73
C SER A 57 -1.83 -15.23 6.63
N ALA A 58 -2.75 -14.82 5.75
CA ALA A 58 -2.44 -13.83 4.72
C ALA A 58 -1.96 -12.50 5.33
N LEU A 59 -2.54 -12.07 6.46
CA LEU A 59 -2.05 -10.90 7.20
C LEU A 59 -0.63 -11.13 7.75
N GLY A 60 -0.38 -12.27 8.39
CA GLY A 60 0.94 -12.62 8.92
C GLY A 60 2.00 -12.64 7.80
N ARG A 61 1.65 -13.21 6.63
CA ARG A 61 2.51 -13.23 5.46
C ARG A 61 2.82 -11.83 4.94
N LEU A 62 1.81 -10.96 4.83
CA LEU A 62 1.98 -9.57 4.42
C LEU A 62 2.85 -8.77 5.41
N VAL A 63 2.60 -8.89 6.71
CA VAL A 63 3.42 -8.26 7.77
C VAL A 63 4.86 -8.78 7.71
N GLY A 64 5.07 -10.09 7.62
CA GLY A 64 6.38 -10.69 7.52
C GLY A 64 7.17 -10.16 6.31
N LEU A 65 6.53 -10.05 5.15
CA LEU A 65 7.15 -9.49 3.96
C LEU A 65 7.55 -8.01 4.16
N LEU A 66 6.66 -7.18 4.70
CA LEU A 66 6.99 -5.78 5.01
C LEU A 66 8.23 -5.69 5.91
N LEU A 67 8.30 -6.53 6.94
CA LEU A 67 9.42 -6.53 7.90
C LEU A 67 10.76 -6.95 7.30
N THR A 68 10.79 -7.50 6.07
CA THR A 68 12.04 -7.75 5.33
C THR A 68 12.68 -6.49 4.75
N THR A 69 11.95 -5.37 4.73
CA THR A 69 12.44 -4.09 4.18
C THR A 69 13.70 -3.63 4.91
N ARG A 70 14.71 -3.21 4.15
CA ARG A 70 16.01 -2.79 4.69
C ARG A 70 16.40 -1.36 4.38
N ARG A 71 15.91 -0.79 3.27
CA ARG A 71 16.35 0.52 2.77
C ARG A 71 15.22 1.52 2.61
N SER A 72 14.17 1.13 1.89
CA SER A 72 13.07 2.04 1.59
C SER A 72 11.73 1.31 1.49
N LEU A 73 10.67 2.02 1.91
CA LEU A 73 9.29 1.60 1.79
C LEU A 73 8.48 2.78 1.26
N GLU A 74 7.99 2.63 0.05
CA GLU A 74 7.08 3.57 -0.60
C GLU A 74 5.65 3.01 -0.49
N LEU A 75 4.76 3.73 0.16
CA LEU A 75 3.35 3.36 0.37
C LEU A 75 2.44 4.31 -0.39
N CYS A 76 1.57 3.78 -1.24
CA CYS A 76 0.53 4.51 -1.93
C CYS A 76 -0.81 3.85 -1.57
N LEU A 77 -1.54 4.43 -0.61
CA LEU A 77 -2.64 3.77 0.07
C LEU A 77 -3.85 4.70 0.21
N PHE A 78 -4.97 4.32 -0.41
CA PHE A 78 -6.24 5.03 -0.27
C PHE A 78 -6.68 5.14 1.20
N ALA A 79 -6.79 4.01 1.89
CA ALA A 79 -7.19 3.96 3.30
C ALA A 79 -6.20 3.13 4.12
N PHE A 80 -5.78 3.67 5.26
CA PHE A 80 -4.80 3.03 6.13
C PHE A 80 -5.22 3.13 7.60
N SER A 81 -5.95 2.11 8.11
CA SER A 81 -6.43 2.07 9.50
C SER A 81 -6.06 0.77 10.25
N SER A 82 -5.40 -0.22 9.60
CA SER A 82 -4.95 -1.44 10.28
C SER A 82 -3.84 -1.14 11.30
N PRO A 83 -4.06 -1.39 12.62
CA PRO A 83 -3.04 -1.16 13.63
C PRO A 83 -1.82 -2.07 13.45
N GLN A 84 -2.01 -3.30 12.98
CA GLN A 84 -0.93 -4.27 12.78
C GLN A 84 0.04 -3.78 11.69
N LEU A 85 -0.50 -3.36 10.53
CA LEU A 85 0.29 -2.81 9.45
C LEU A 85 0.93 -1.47 9.83
N GLY A 86 0.20 -0.61 10.57
CA GLY A 86 0.74 0.65 11.10
C GLY A 86 1.94 0.43 12.02
N ARG A 87 1.87 -0.57 12.91
CA ARG A 87 2.99 -0.95 13.80
C ARG A 87 4.19 -1.48 13.03
N ALA A 88 3.96 -2.29 11.99
CA ALA A 88 5.05 -2.77 11.13
C ALA A 88 5.77 -1.60 10.45
N VAL A 89 5.04 -0.66 9.88
CA VAL A 89 5.60 0.54 9.23
C VAL A 89 6.39 1.40 10.22
N LEU A 90 5.84 1.66 11.42
CA LEU A 90 6.53 2.39 12.48
C LEU A 90 7.80 1.70 12.94
N LEU A 91 7.80 0.37 13.03
CA LEU A 91 8.98 -0.42 13.39
C LEU A 91 10.07 -0.30 12.33
N LEU A 92 9.72 -0.38 11.05
CA LEU A 92 10.65 -0.19 9.95
C LEU A 92 11.30 1.19 9.99
N HIS A 93 10.50 2.23 10.21
CA HIS A 93 11.01 3.60 10.35
C HIS A 93 12.00 3.72 11.52
N ARG A 94 11.69 3.16 12.71
CA ARG A 94 12.62 3.14 13.85
C ARG A 94 13.91 2.38 13.56
N ARG A 95 13.91 1.41 12.64
CA ARG A 95 15.10 0.68 12.17
C ARG A 95 15.91 1.46 11.13
N GLY A 96 15.53 2.72 10.83
CA GLY A 96 16.22 3.56 9.86
C GLY A 96 15.78 3.35 8.41
N VAL A 97 14.71 2.57 8.14
CA VAL A 97 14.14 2.46 6.80
C VAL A 97 13.51 3.79 6.41
N ARG A 98 13.85 4.29 5.23
CA ARG A 98 13.21 5.48 4.66
C ARG A 98 11.78 5.12 4.24
N VAL A 99 10.80 5.68 4.94
CA VAL A 99 9.39 5.47 4.65
C VAL A 99 8.79 6.74 4.05
N ARG A 100 8.07 6.63 2.93
CA ARG A 100 7.27 7.68 2.33
C ARG A 100 5.85 7.17 2.10
N VAL A 101 4.86 8.02 2.35
CA VAL A 101 3.44 7.65 2.22
C VAL A 101 2.73 8.67 1.35
N VAL A 102 2.01 8.18 0.35
CA VAL A 102 0.98 8.92 -0.40
C VAL A 102 -0.37 8.32 -0.02
N THR A 103 -1.33 9.18 0.33
CA THR A 103 -2.66 8.75 0.77
C THR A 103 -3.73 9.72 0.29
N ASP A 104 -4.98 9.34 0.43
CA ASP A 104 -6.14 10.17 0.14
C ASP A 104 -6.42 11.15 1.29
N ALA A 105 -6.81 12.38 0.95
CA ALA A 105 -7.04 13.45 1.91
C ALA A 105 -8.21 13.18 2.84
N ASP A 106 -9.32 12.67 2.30
CA ASP A 106 -10.55 12.41 3.05
C ASP A 106 -10.39 11.19 3.97
N TYR A 107 -9.74 10.13 3.45
CA TYR A 107 -9.56 8.89 4.20
C TYR A 107 -8.46 8.95 5.26
N MET A 108 -7.50 9.89 5.14
CA MET A 108 -6.46 10.04 6.16
C MET A 108 -6.97 10.63 7.49
N VAL A 109 -8.11 11.35 7.48
CA VAL A 109 -8.68 12.00 8.68
C VAL A 109 -9.73 11.16 9.39
N LEU A 110 -10.15 10.03 8.79
CA LEU A 110 -11.15 9.16 9.38
C LEU A 110 -10.67 8.54 10.71
N ALA A 111 -11.62 8.27 11.60
CA ALA A 111 -11.35 7.63 12.87
C ALA A 111 -10.61 6.30 12.69
N GLY A 112 -9.54 6.07 13.47
CA GLY A 112 -8.70 4.87 13.37
C GLY A 112 -7.58 4.96 12.34
N SER A 113 -7.51 6.02 11.53
CA SER A 113 -6.41 6.22 10.57
C SER A 113 -5.05 6.19 11.27
N GLN A 114 -4.10 5.45 10.66
CA GLN A 114 -2.74 5.37 11.16
C GLN A 114 -1.88 6.60 10.77
N VAL A 115 -2.34 7.41 9.82
CA VAL A 115 -1.58 8.53 9.25
C VAL A 115 -1.10 9.51 10.32
N GLY A 116 -1.96 9.86 11.27
CA GLY A 116 -1.58 10.76 12.38
C GLY A 116 -0.42 10.20 13.22
N ARG A 117 -0.38 8.87 13.45
CA ARG A 117 0.71 8.20 14.18
C ARG A 117 2.00 8.18 13.37
N LEU A 118 1.90 7.96 12.05
CA LEU A 118 3.05 7.98 11.14
C LEU A 118 3.68 9.37 11.10
N ARG A 119 2.88 10.43 10.95
CA ARG A 119 3.34 11.82 10.98
C ARG A 119 4.02 12.19 12.30
N LYS A 120 3.44 11.80 13.42
CA LYS A 120 4.04 12.02 14.75
C LYS A 120 5.38 11.33 14.92
N ALA A 121 5.60 10.22 14.23
CA ALA A 121 6.89 9.52 14.23
C ALA A 121 7.93 10.14 13.26
N GLY A 122 7.59 11.18 12.50
CA GLY A 122 8.47 11.83 11.53
C GLY A 122 8.43 11.24 10.13
N ILE A 123 7.50 10.32 9.85
CA ILE A 123 7.31 9.78 8.50
C ILE A 123 6.63 10.83 7.62
N GLN A 124 7.22 11.08 6.45
CA GLN A 124 6.66 12.01 5.47
C GLN A 124 5.40 11.40 4.83
N VAL A 125 4.30 12.15 4.92
CA VAL A 125 3.02 11.78 4.32
C VAL A 125 2.54 12.93 3.45
N ARG A 126 2.27 12.64 2.18
CA ARG A 126 1.64 13.54 1.22
C ARG A 126 0.25 13.02 0.88
N HIS A 127 -0.64 13.89 0.47
CA HIS A 127 -2.02 13.54 0.11
C HIS A 127 -2.47 14.35 -1.10
N ASP A 128 -3.47 13.84 -1.79
CA ASP A 128 -4.07 14.50 -2.94
C ASP A 128 -4.68 15.87 -2.59
N GLN A 129 -4.85 16.67 -3.62
CA GLN A 129 -5.51 17.97 -3.60
C GLN A 129 -6.56 18.05 -4.73
N ASP A 130 -6.78 16.93 -5.42
CA ASP A 130 -7.66 16.82 -6.58
C ASP A 130 -9.10 16.51 -6.13
N GLU A 131 -10.06 16.68 -7.05
CA GLU A 131 -11.47 16.31 -6.80
C GLU A 131 -11.71 14.79 -6.82
N GLY A 132 -10.78 14.02 -7.41
CA GLY A 132 -10.82 12.56 -7.47
C GLY A 132 -10.07 11.91 -6.32
N TYR A 133 -10.37 10.66 -6.02
CA TYR A 133 -9.68 9.91 -4.98
C TYR A 133 -8.30 9.46 -5.42
N MET A 134 -7.31 9.58 -4.54
CA MET A 134 -6.07 8.83 -4.64
C MET A 134 -6.34 7.36 -4.25
N HIS A 135 -6.87 6.57 -5.20
CA HIS A 135 -7.46 5.26 -4.92
C HIS A 135 -6.51 4.06 -5.07
N HIS A 136 -5.22 4.29 -5.18
CA HIS A 136 -4.21 3.22 -5.24
C HIS A 136 -4.08 2.45 -3.93
N LYS A 137 -3.66 1.20 -4.04
CA LYS A 137 -3.34 0.30 -2.92
C LYS A 137 -2.09 -0.49 -3.28
N PHE A 138 -0.93 0.17 -3.21
CA PHE A 138 0.34 -0.52 -3.46
C PHE A 138 1.44 -0.09 -2.48
N ALA A 139 2.41 -0.97 -2.32
CA ALA A 139 3.65 -0.73 -1.60
C ALA A 139 4.84 -1.19 -2.43
N ILE A 140 5.97 -0.49 -2.31
CA ILE A 140 7.22 -0.88 -2.96
C ILE A 140 8.28 -1.05 -1.88
N ILE A 141 8.85 -2.25 -1.80
CA ILE A 141 9.90 -2.63 -0.85
C ILE A 141 11.26 -2.56 -1.56
N ASP A 142 12.18 -1.75 -1.01
CA ASP A 142 13.58 -1.65 -1.43
C ASP A 142 13.78 -1.45 -2.93
N LYS A 143 12.78 -0.91 -3.62
CA LYS A 143 12.72 -0.76 -5.10
C LYS A 143 12.90 -2.09 -5.86
N LYS A 144 12.47 -3.20 -5.24
CA LYS A 144 12.63 -4.56 -5.76
C LYS A 144 11.34 -5.36 -5.80
N VAL A 145 10.47 -5.16 -4.83
CA VAL A 145 9.21 -5.89 -4.69
C VAL A 145 8.06 -4.90 -4.71
N VAL A 146 7.06 -5.20 -5.51
CA VAL A 146 5.77 -4.50 -5.52
C VAL A 146 4.72 -5.39 -4.86
N ILE A 147 3.92 -4.78 -3.99
CA ILE A 147 2.72 -5.35 -3.38
C ILE A 147 1.56 -4.51 -3.87
N THR A 148 0.59 -5.10 -4.57
CA THR A 148 -0.57 -4.37 -5.10
C THR A 148 -1.81 -5.25 -5.11
N GLY A 149 -3.00 -4.67 -5.25
CA GLY A 149 -4.26 -5.41 -5.32
C GLY A 149 -5.45 -4.55 -4.94
N SER A 150 -6.54 -5.22 -4.56
CA SER A 150 -7.76 -4.53 -4.13
C SER A 150 -7.73 -4.13 -2.64
N LEU A 151 -6.84 -4.72 -1.83
CA LEU A 151 -6.84 -4.62 -0.38
C LEU A 151 -6.56 -3.19 0.11
N ASN A 152 -7.55 -2.55 0.70
CA ASN A 152 -7.30 -1.41 1.58
C ASN A 152 -6.61 -1.89 2.87
N TRP A 153 -5.66 -1.11 3.38
CA TRP A 153 -4.95 -1.46 4.60
C TRP A 153 -5.77 -1.13 5.85
N THR A 154 -6.99 -1.66 5.89
CA THR A 154 -7.96 -1.46 6.97
C THR A 154 -8.28 -2.79 7.66
N THR A 155 -8.67 -2.73 8.94
CA THR A 155 -9.10 -3.93 9.67
C THR A 155 -10.28 -4.61 8.98
N GLN A 156 -11.26 -3.84 8.50
CA GLN A 156 -12.42 -4.36 7.79
C GLN A 156 -12.02 -5.11 6.53
N ALA A 157 -11.18 -4.53 5.67
CA ALA A 157 -10.76 -5.18 4.43
C ALA A 157 -10.00 -6.48 4.70
N ILE A 158 -9.15 -6.50 5.73
CA ILE A 158 -8.37 -7.67 6.13
C ILE A 158 -9.27 -8.80 6.67
N GLN A 159 -10.31 -8.48 7.44
CA GLN A 159 -11.05 -9.46 8.22
C GLN A 159 -12.38 -9.88 7.58
N THR A 160 -12.97 -9.04 6.72
CA THR A 160 -14.34 -9.27 6.24
C THR A 160 -14.50 -9.19 4.73
N ASN A 161 -13.74 -8.34 4.04
CA ASN A 161 -13.89 -8.17 2.60
C ASN A 161 -13.23 -9.32 1.82
N ARG A 162 -13.73 -9.56 0.62
CA ARG A 162 -13.06 -10.42 -0.34
C ARG A 162 -12.09 -9.58 -1.16
N GLU A 163 -10.82 -9.75 -0.88
CA GLU A 163 -9.74 -8.96 -1.46
C GLU A 163 -8.62 -9.87 -1.98
N ASN A 164 -7.80 -9.33 -2.85
CA ASN A 164 -6.57 -9.97 -3.30
C ASN A 164 -5.38 -9.03 -3.16
N VAL A 165 -4.21 -9.63 -2.98
CA VAL A 165 -2.91 -8.95 -2.98
C VAL A 165 -1.97 -9.77 -3.84
N LEU A 166 -1.34 -9.13 -4.80
CA LEU A 166 -0.29 -9.68 -5.63
C LEU A 166 1.07 -9.13 -5.15
N ILE A 167 2.01 -10.03 -4.94
CA ILE A 167 3.39 -9.72 -4.56
C ILE A 167 4.27 -10.13 -5.73
N MET A 168 5.08 -9.20 -6.23
CA MET A 168 5.92 -9.42 -7.40
C MET A 168 7.34 -8.90 -7.19
N GLU A 169 8.33 -9.75 -7.41
CA GLU A 169 9.73 -9.36 -7.57
C GLU A 169 10.06 -9.33 -9.07
N ASP A 170 9.74 -8.22 -9.72
CA ASP A 170 9.86 -8.01 -11.16
C ASP A 170 10.33 -6.57 -11.42
N ALA A 171 11.53 -6.41 -11.93
CA ALA A 171 12.17 -5.11 -12.10
C ALA A 171 11.39 -4.16 -13.05
N ASP A 172 10.80 -4.69 -14.11
CA ASP A 172 10.04 -3.90 -15.08
C ASP A 172 8.74 -3.40 -14.43
N CYS A 173 8.04 -4.29 -13.72
CA CYS A 173 6.84 -3.95 -12.98
C CYS A 173 7.14 -2.92 -11.87
N VAL A 174 8.17 -3.15 -11.05
CA VAL A 174 8.60 -2.23 -9.99
C VAL A 174 8.92 -0.85 -10.54
N LYS A 175 9.59 -0.76 -11.70
CA LYS A 175 9.93 0.51 -12.35
C LYS A 175 8.69 1.34 -12.68
N VAL A 176 7.63 0.71 -13.18
CA VAL A 176 6.38 1.39 -13.54
C VAL A 176 5.67 1.92 -12.28
N PHE A 177 5.53 1.08 -11.23
CA PHE A 177 4.92 1.51 -9.97
C PHE A 177 5.74 2.59 -9.26
N LEU A 178 7.07 2.51 -9.33
CA LEU A 178 7.93 3.53 -8.74
C LEU A 178 7.81 4.87 -9.49
N ALA A 179 7.70 4.85 -10.81
CA ALA A 179 7.50 6.06 -11.61
C ALA A 179 6.17 6.74 -11.24
N GLU A 180 5.09 5.97 -11.08
CA GLU A 180 3.80 6.51 -10.64
C GLU A 180 3.87 7.06 -9.21
N PHE A 181 4.54 6.34 -8.28
CA PHE A 181 4.75 6.84 -6.92
C PHE A 181 5.50 8.18 -6.92
N GLU A 182 6.61 8.31 -7.66
CA GLU A 182 7.39 9.55 -7.70
C GLU A 182 6.58 10.70 -8.33
N LYS A 183 5.80 10.42 -9.37
CA LYS A 183 4.88 11.39 -9.96
C LYS A 183 3.88 11.93 -8.96
N LEU A 184 3.17 11.04 -8.24
CA LEU A 184 2.23 11.43 -7.17
C LEU A 184 2.94 12.14 -6.03
N TRP A 185 4.14 11.68 -5.67
CA TRP A 185 4.96 12.31 -4.64
C TRP A 185 5.29 13.75 -4.95
N GLU A 186 5.64 14.06 -6.19
CA GLU A 186 5.91 15.45 -6.59
C GLU A 186 4.63 16.27 -6.77
N ASN A 187 3.57 15.70 -7.34
CA ASN A 187 2.30 16.39 -7.52
C ASN A 187 1.68 16.80 -6.18
N TYR A 188 1.82 15.97 -5.15
CA TYR A 188 1.29 16.22 -3.80
C TYR A 188 2.33 16.84 -2.86
N ASN A 189 3.21 17.66 -3.42
CA ASN A 189 4.18 18.40 -2.62
C ASN A 189 3.47 19.48 -1.79
N PRO A 190 3.58 19.48 -0.45
CA PRO A 190 2.94 20.50 0.39
C PRO A 190 3.34 21.94 0.06
N ALA A 191 4.52 22.15 -0.52
CA ALA A 191 4.97 23.47 -0.96
C ALA A 191 4.17 24.04 -2.14
N SER A 192 3.46 23.17 -2.89
CA SER A 192 2.61 23.55 -4.01
C SER A 192 1.12 23.56 -3.68
N TYR A 193 0.72 23.32 -2.42
CA TYR A 193 -0.68 23.34 -2.02
C TYR A 193 -1.27 24.74 -2.13
N ILE A 194 -2.40 24.86 -2.83
CA ILE A 194 -3.18 26.10 -2.93
C ILE A 194 -4.22 26.05 -1.80
N PHE A 195 -3.91 26.70 -0.67
CA PHE A 195 -4.80 26.74 0.50
C PHE A 195 -6.03 27.62 0.30
N PHE A 196 -5.96 28.58 -0.64
CA PHE A 196 -7.06 29.45 -1.02
C PHE A 196 -7.17 29.42 -2.56
N PRO A 197 -7.86 28.44 -3.14
CA PRO A 197 -8.10 28.46 -4.58
C PRO A 197 -8.90 29.73 -4.89
N GLU A 198 -8.40 30.55 -5.83
CA GLU A 198 -9.23 31.63 -6.39
C GLU A 198 -10.53 31.01 -6.87
N GLU A 199 -11.68 31.57 -6.48
CA GLU A 199 -12.99 31.09 -6.90
C GLU A 199 -12.99 31.01 -8.42
N LYS A 200 -12.90 29.79 -8.97
CA LYS A 200 -13.11 29.55 -10.39
C LYS A 200 -14.50 30.09 -10.69
N GLN A 201 -14.60 31.20 -11.41
CA GLN A 201 -15.88 31.66 -11.95
C GLN A 201 -16.49 30.48 -12.72
N VAL A 202 -17.46 29.82 -12.10
CA VAL A 202 -18.21 28.74 -12.73
C VAL A 202 -18.92 29.38 -13.93
N PRO A 203 -18.61 29.00 -15.18
CA PRO A 203 -19.36 29.50 -16.32
C PRO A 203 -20.80 29.09 -16.10
N LYS A 204 -21.72 30.08 -16.05
CA LYS A 204 -23.16 29.84 -15.91
C LYS A 204 -23.60 28.86 -17.01
N LYS A 205 -23.80 27.60 -16.64
CA LYS A 205 -24.36 26.59 -17.54
C LYS A 205 -25.75 27.07 -17.96
N ASN A 206 -25.89 27.41 -19.24
CA ASN A 206 -27.21 27.59 -19.83
C ASN A 206 -28.05 26.35 -19.55
N LYS A 207 -29.20 26.54 -18.90
CA LYS A 207 -30.17 25.48 -18.65
C LYS A 207 -30.61 24.91 -19.98
N CYS A 208 -30.03 23.78 -20.39
CA CYS A 208 -30.65 22.92 -21.39
C CYS A 208 -31.70 22.10 -20.67
N SER A 209 -32.97 22.37 -20.95
CA SER A 209 -34.11 21.64 -20.46
C SER A 209 -34.16 20.26 -21.14
N LEU A 210 -33.64 19.24 -20.48
CA LEU A 210 -33.89 17.86 -20.87
C LEU A 210 -35.15 17.39 -20.16
N ALA A 211 -36.14 17.02 -20.95
CA ALA A 211 -37.43 16.42 -20.53
C ALA A 211 -37.14 15.12 -19.76
N ILE A 212 -37.73 15.03 -18.58
CA ILE A 212 -37.67 13.82 -17.73
C ILE A 212 -38.69 12.83 -18.29
N GLU A 213 -38.23 11.74 -18.91
CA GLU A 213 -39.06 10.58 -19.18
C GLU A 213 -39.36 9.82 -17.87
N LYS A 214 -40.63 9.48 -17.70
CA LYS A 214 -41.20 8.84 -16.50
C LYS A 214 -40.69 7.39 -16.35
N PRO A 215 -40.51 6.88 -15.14
CA PRO A 215 -40.12 5.49 -14.94
C PRO A 215 -41.27 4.54 -15.26
N PHE A 216 -40.93 3.46 -15.95
CA PHE A 216 -41.81 2.30 -16.16
C PHE A 216 -42.02 1.57 -14.82
N ASN A 217 -43.30 1.50 -14.40
CA ASN A 217 -43.78 0.53 -13.42
C ASN A 217 -43.91 -0.85 -14.08
N LYS A 218 -43.20 -1.83 -13.52
CA LYS A 218 -43.72 -3.20 -13.35
C LYS A 218 -42.97 -3.86 -12.22
#